data_7a0c597ba507f421f2c969ffdab627ce
#
_entry.id   7a0c597ba507f421f2c969ffdab627ce
#
_cell.length_a   1.000
_cell.length_b   1.000
_cell.length_c   1.000
_cell.angle_alpha   90.00
_cell.angle_beta   90.00
_cell.angle_gamma   90.00
#
_symmetry.space_group_name_H-M   'P 1'
#
loop_
_entity.id
_entity.type
_entity.pdbx_description
1 polymer ?
#
loop_
_entity_poly.entity_id
_entity_poly.type
_entity_poly.pdbx_seq_one_letter_code
_entity_poly.pdbx_strand_id
1 'polypeptide(L)' 'MLVERVLQALSPPARLIITLLEIEDRSVKEIAALTGWSVPLVKVRAFRARAEMKKVLAKLKREKYL' A
#
# COMPACT_ATOMS: atom_id res chain seq x y z
N MET A 1 -1.92 16.16 -5.29
CA MET A 1 -1.21 15.24 -6.20
C MET A 1 -1.85 13.87 -6.14
N LEU A 2 -1.83 13.13 -7.23
CA LEU A 2 -2.52 11.82 -7.30
C LEU A 2 -2.03 10.81 -6.26
N VAL A 3 -0.71 10.71 -6.07
CA VAL A 3 -0.12 9.78 -5.11
C VAL A 3 -0.65 10.03 -3.69
N GLU A 4 -0.69 11.29 -3.28
CA GLU A 4 -1.20 11.66 -1.96
C GLU A 4 -2.68 11.30 -1.82
N ARG A 5 -3.45 11.52 -2.87
CA ARG A 5 -4.88 11.20 -2.86
C ARG A 5 -5.11 9.70 -2.71
N VAL A 6 -4.34 8.89 -3.43
CA VAL A 6 -4.40 7.44 -3.30
C VAL A 6 -4.04 7.01 -1.89
N LEU A 7 -2.93 7.51 -1.35
CA LEU A 7 -2.48 7.14 -0.02
C LEU A 7 -3.49 7.52 1.07
N GLN A 8 -4.10 8.70 0.96
CA GLN A 8 -5.11 9.15 1.92
C GLN A 8 -6.38 8.29 1.88
N ALA A 9 -6.70 7.72 0.73
CA ALA A 9 -7.88 6.87 0.59
C ALA A 9 -7.65 5.44 1.09
N LEU A 10 -6.39 5.05 1.34
CA LEU A 10 -6.07 3.73 1.87
C LEU A 10 -6.26 3.70 3.38
N SER A 11 -6.60 2.49 3.91
CA SER A 11 -6.59 2.28 5.35
C SER A 11 -5.17 2.49 5.90
N PRO A 12 -5.00 2.84 7.18
CA PRO A 12 -3.66 3.05 7.75
C PRO A 12 -2.69 1.89 7.55
N PRO A 13 -3.07 0.62 7.76
CA PRO A 13 -2.13 -0.48 7.49
C PRO A 13 -1.75 -0.62 6.02
N ALA A 14 -2.71 -0.41 5.12
CA ALA A 14 -2.42 -0.46 3.68
C ALA A 14 -1.52 0.71 3.27
N ARG A 15 -1.78 1.89 3.79
CA ARG A 15 -0.95 3.07 3.52
C ARG A 15 0.50 2.84 3.93
N LEU A 16 0.72 2.27 5.11
CA LEU A 16 2.06 1.97 5.60
C LEU A 16 2.80 1.03 4.64
N ILE A 17 2.18 -0.10 4.30
CA ILE A 17 2.88 -1.11 3.51
C ILE A 17 3.08 -0.66 2.05
N ILE A 18 2.13 0.06 1.47
CA ILE A 18 2.28 0.61 0.12
C ILE A 18 3.41 1.66 0.11
N THR A 19 3.49 2.50 1.12
CA THR A 19 4.57 3.47 1.23
C THR A 19 5.93 2.78 1.26
N LEU A 20 6.08 1.75 2.08
CA LEU A 20 7.35 1.05 2.20
C LEU A 20 7.73 0.28 0.93
N LEU A 21 6.75 -0.41 0.32
CA LEU A 21 7.00 -1.24 -0.86
C LEU A 21 7.18 -0.42 -2.14
N GLU A 22 6.22 0.46 -2.42
CA GLU A 22 6.10 1.09 -3.74
C GLU A 22 6.78 2.45 -3.82
N ILE A 23 6.84 3.17 -2.71
CA ILE A 23 7.42 4.51 -2.68
C ILE A 23 8.88 4.47 -2.25
N GLU A 24 9.19 3.71 -1.19
CA GLU A 24 10.55 3.59 -0.66
C GLU A 24 11.32 2.41 -1.24
N ASP A 25 10.68 1.59 -2.07
CA ASP A 25 11.32 0.40 -2.69
C ASP A 25 11.97 -0.55 -1.68
N ARG A 26 11.37 -0.70 -0.50
CA ARG A 26 11.87 -1.61 0.51
C ARG A 26 11.55 -3.06 0.14
N SER A 27 12.47 -3.97 0.44
CA SER A 27 12.24 -5.40 0.27
C SER A 27 11.30 -5.91 1.37
N VAL A 28 10.70 -7.08 1.14
CA VAL A 28 9.85 -7.74 2.15
C VAL A 28 10.65 -7.97 3.44
N LYS A 29 11.93 -8.37 3.33
CA LYS A 29 12.79 -8.59 4.50
C LYS A 29 13.04 -7.30 5.27
N GLU A 30 13.28 -6.19 4.57
CA GLU A 30 13.46 -4.89 5.20
C GLU A 30 12.19 -4.44 5.92
N ILE A 31 11.03 -4.64 5.30
CA ILE A 31 9.75 -4.29 5.92
C ILE A 31 9.52 -5.12 7.17
N ALA A 32 9.82 -6.42 7.12
CA ALA A 32 9.72 -7.28 8.30
C ALA A 32 10.60 -6.76 9.43
N ALA A 33 11.84 -6.36 9.12
CA ALA A 33 12.76 -5.82 10.12
C ALA A 33 12.27 -4.49 10.70
N LEU A 34 11.73 -3.61 9.86
CA LEU A 34 11.25 -2.29 10.28
C LEU A 34 9.98 -2.36 11.12
N THR A 35 9.10 -3.30 10.81
CA THR A 35 7.78 -3.38 11.45
C THR A 35 7.73 -4.39 12.61
N GLY A 36 8.68 -5.32 12.66
CA GLY A 36 8.63 -6.45 13.58
C GLY A 36 7.69 -7.57 13.12
N TRP A 37 7.10 -7.44 11.93
CA TRP A 37 6.23 -8.49 11.36
C TRP A 37 7.08 -9.61 10.76
N SER A 38 6.51 -10.82 10.72
CA SER A 38 7.16 -11.93 10.01
C SER A 38 7.09 -11.70 8.50
N VAL A 39 8.00 -12.33 7.76
CA VAL A 39 8.00 -12.26 6.29
C VAL A 39 6.67 -12.75 5.70
N PRO A 40 6.09 -13.89 6.11
CA PRO A 40 4.79 -14.31 5.62
C PRO A 40 3.68 -13.28 5.89
N LEU A 41 3.70 -12.65 7.05
CA LEU A 41 2.70 -11.62 7.37
C LEU A 41 2.85 -10.40 6.47
N VAL A 42 4.08 -9.96 6.21
CA VAL A 42 4.33 -8.86 5.28
C VAL A 42 3.75 -9.19 3.90
N LYS A 43 3.98 -10.42 3.41
CA LYS A 43 3.45 -10.84 2.10
C LYS A 43 1.93 -10.80 2.04
N VAL A 44 1.25 -11.28 3.09
CA VAL A 44 -0.22 -11.25 3.17
C VAL A 44 -0.71 -9.81 3.19
N ARG A 45 -0.10 -8.96 4.00
CA ARG A 45 -0.50 -7.55 4.11
C ARG A 45 -0.23 -6.80 2.82
N ALA A 46 0.88 -7.10 2.14
CA ALA A 46 1.19 -6.52 0.84
C ALA A 46 0.12 -6.88 -0.21
N PHE A 47 -0.29 -8.13 -0.24
CA PHE A 47 -1.34 -8.60 -1.14
C PHE A 47 -2.65 -7.86 -0.88
N ARG A 48 -3.05 -7.75 0.38
CA ARG A 48 -4.29 -7.05 0.76
C ARG A 48 -4.21 -5.55 0.46
N ALA A 49 -3.06 -4.95 0.73
CA ALA A 49 -2.86 -3.53 0.48
C ALA A 49 -2.96 -3.21 -1.02
N ARG A 50 -2.37 -4.07 -1.86
CA ARG A 50 -2.46 -3.91 -3.32
C ARG A 50 -3.89 -4.08 -3.82
N ALA A 51 -4.63 -5.02 -3.25
CA ALA A 51 -6.04 -5.21 -3.60
C ALA A 51 -6.86 -3.97 -3.22
N GLU A 52 -6.61 -3.40 -2.04
CA GLU A 52 -7.27 -2.17 -1.60
C GLU A 52 -6.89 -1.01 -2.53
N MET A 53 -5.63 -0.91 -2.92
CA MET A 53 -5.16 0.12 -3.83
C MET A 53 -5.85 0.04 -5.19
N LYS A 54 -6.05 -1.16 -5.71
CA LYS A 54 -6.79 -1.35 -6.96
C LYS A 54 -8.21 -0.80 -6.87
N LYS A 55 -8.88 -1.02 -5.74
CA LYS A 55 -10.23 -0.49 -5.52
C LYS A 55 -10.23 1.03 -5.46
N VAL A 56 -9.25 1.61 -4.79
CA VAL A 56 -9.10 3.06 -4.70
C VAL A 56 -8.86 3.66 -6.09
N LEU A 57 -7.96 3.06 -6.87
CA LEU A 57 -7.68 3.53 -8.22
C LEU A 57 -8.91 3.45 -9.12
N ALA A 58 -9.68 2.37 -9.03
CA ALA A 58 -10.91 2.22 -9.79
C ALA A 58 -11.93 3.30 -9.42
N LYS A 59 -12.05 3.60 -8.12
CA LYS A 59 -12.94 4.65 -7.64
C LYS A 59 -12.50 6.03 -8.14
N LEU A 60 -11.22 6.35 -8.06
CA LEU A 60 -10.69 7.63 -8.53
C LEU A 60 -10.89 7.78 -10.04
N LYS A 61 -10.73 6.71 -10.79
CA LYS A 61 -10.98 6.70 -12.23
C LYS A 61 -12.45 7.04 -12.52
N ARG A 62 -13.39 6.43 -11.79
CA ARG A 62 -14.82 6.73 -11.93
C ARG A 62 -15.15 8.17 -11.58
N GLU A 63 -14.43 8.74 -10.61
CA GLU A 63 -14.59 10.14 -10.20
C GLU A 63 -13.79 11.11 -11.08
N LYS A 64 -13.16 10.59 -12.12
CA LYS A 64 -12.41 11.37 -13.12
C LYS A 64 -11.17 12.08 -12.57
N TYR A 65 -10.52 11.45 -11.59
CA TYR A 65 -9.22 11.92 -11.14
C TYR A 65 -8.06 11.36 -11.97
N LEU A 66 -8.34 10.38 -12.80
CA LEU A 66 -7.34 9.75 -13.67
C LEU A 66 -7.66 9.98 -15.13
#